data_4e6baafa47d57a5a49cf77818dfc43b7
#
_entry.id   4e6baafa47d57a5a49cf77818dfc43b7
#
_cell.length_a   1.000
_cell.length_b   1.000
_cell.length_c   1.000
_cell.angle_alpha   90.00
_cell.angle_beta   90.00
_cell.angle_gamma   90.00
#
_symmetry.space_group_name_H-M   'P 1'
#
loop_
_entity.id
_entity.type
_entity.pdbx_description
1 polymer ?
#
loop_
_entity_poly.entity_id
_entity_poly.type
_entity_poly.pdbx_seq_one_letter_code
_entity_poly.pdbx_strand_id
1 'polypeptide(L)'
;LWEEATNKVTDVLMKSTMDKFNSVAMMADSGARGNKQQIRQLAGMRGLMADPSGRIIDRPIKSNFREGLTILEYFISSHGARKGLADTALRTADSGYLTRRLVDVAQDVIVREDDCDVVGMNLVKERNRLSKNVLGSSQNKIRDHIMGRTLASGVLDAAGNLIAEADTEVTPELFAKLNDAKIEEISLYSSVDMDGEDVEKVRINISDEFAYNVLKEAMMHNFLNKEVAADIVNAAGEVMAAAGSTMTEATIDAILADGTVKEIRIRNNDIAGIEVEAIVEGKKEKTVIETLYDRIIGRNLAEDILDENGEILYHINDYVTEDIANRICELRTKVKVRSVLTCKAKYGVCRKCYGRNLATGRNVDVGEAVGTISAQSIGEPGTQLTMRTFHTGGVAGADDITQGLPRV
;
A
#
# COMPACT_ATOMS: atom_id res chain seq x y z
N LEU A 1 -0.38 31.46 -38.69
CA LEU A 1 -0.12 32.90 -38.82
C LEU A 1 -0.56 33.70 -37.58
N TRP A 2 -1.82 33.64 -37.16
CA TRP A 2 -2.28 34.41 -35.99
C TRP A 2 -1.73 33.89 -34.67
N GLU A 3 -1.56 32.61 -34.52
CA GLU A 3 -0.92 32.02 -33.36
C GLU A 3 0.57 32.41 -33.26
N GLU A 4 1.28 32.37 -34.39
CA GLU A 4 2.67 32.83 -34.51
C GLU A 4 2.80 34.32 -34.18
N ALA A 5 1.90 35.15 -34.69
CA ALA A 5 1.87 36.57 -34.37
C ALA A 5 1.63 36.83 -32.89
N THR A 6 0.70 36.08 -32.28
CA THR A 6 0.39 36.14 -30.83
C THR A 6 1.61 35.74 -29.99
N ASN A 7 2.32 34.70 -30.39
CA ASN A 7 3.53 34.25 -29.70
C ASN A 7 4.66 35.28 -29.80
N LYS A 8 4.91 35.84 -30.98
CA LYS A 8 5.90 36.91 -31.16
C LYS A 8 5.60 38.15 -30.30
N VAL A 9 4.32 38.59 -30.28
CA VAL A 9 3.91 39.69 -29.40
C VAL A 9 4.15 39.36 -27.92
N THR A 10 3.87 38.12 -27.53
CA THR A 10 4.10 37.66 -26.15
C THR A 10 5.58 37.69 -25.78
N ASP A 11 6.46 37.21 -26.65
CA ASP A 11 7.90 37.18 -26.41
C ASP A 11 8.47 38.60 -26.30
N VAL A 12 8.08 39.50 -27.14
CA VAL A 12 8.49 40.92 -27.07
C VAL A 12 7.97 41.57 -25.79
N LEU A 13 6.71 41.32 -25.42
CA LEU A 13 6.11 41.83 -24.18
C LEU A 13 6.86 41.32 -22.95
N MET A 14 7.12 40.03 -22.88
CA MET A 14 7.83 39.44 -21.75
C MET A 14 9.25 39.97 -21.60
N LYS A 15 10.00 40.08 -22.71
CA LYS A 15 11.34 40.71 -22.70
C LYS A 15 11.29 42.13 -22.16
N SER A 16 10.40 42.97 -22.68
CA SER A 16 10.31 44.37 -22.25
C SER A 16 9.80 44.54 -20.82
N THR A 17 9.09 43.56 -20.28
CA THR A 17 8.54 43.60 -18.92
C THR A 17 9.53 43.06 -17.89
N MET A 18 10.33 42.06 -18.27
CA MET A 18 11.37 41.47 -17.41
C MET A 18 12.61 42.37 -17.25
N ASP A 19 12.94 43.17 -18.26
CA ASP A 19 14.07 44.12 -18.23
C ASP A 19 13.87 45.30 -17.25
N LYS A 20 12.68 45.47 -16.70
CA LYS A 20 12.35 46.53 -15.76
C LYS A 20 11.89 45.96 -14.44
N PHE A 21 12.26 46.59 -13.34
CA PHE A 21 11.71 46.27 -12.04
C PHE A 21 10.19 46.49 -12.06
N ASN A 22 9.46 45.37 -12.19
CA ASN A 22 8.01 45.36 -12.31
C ASN A 22 7.41 44.31 -11.38
N SER A 23 6.52 44.75 -10.50
CA SER A 23 5.87 43.87 -9.51
C SER A 23 5.07 42.72 -10.13
N VAL A 24 4.43 42.96 -11.29
CA VAL A 24 3.66 41.93 -12.01
C VAL A 24 4.60 40.87 -12.60
N ALA A 25 5.73 41.30 -13.19
CA ALA A 25 6.73 40.38 -13.71
C ALA A 25 7.35 39.53 -12.58
N MET A 26 7.67 40.13 -11.44
CA MET A 26 8.21 39.44 -10.28
C MET A 26 7.23 38.39 -9.74
N MET A 27 5.93 38.68 -9.64
CA MET A 27 4.93 37.73 -9.21
C MET A 27 4.77 36.55 -10.17
N ALA A 28 4.85 36.81 -11.49
CA ALA A 28 4.73 35.78 -12.51
C ALA A 28 6.00 34.93 -12.63
N ASP A 29 7.16 35.53 -12.51
CA ASP A 29 8.47 34.85 -12.57
C ASP A 29 8.72 33.96 -11.35
N SER A 30 8.36 34.43 -10.17
CA SER A 30 8.42 33.65 -8.94
C SER A 30 7.37 32.52 -8.85
N GLY A 31 6.40 32.46 -9.78
CA GLY A 31 5.29 31.53 -9.73
C GLY A 31 4.25 31.81 -8.65
N ALA A 32 4.38 32.89 -7.88
CA ALA A 32 3.46 33.23 -6.80
C ALA A 32 2.04 33.54 -7.32
N ARG A 33 1.94 34.30 -8.41
CA ARG A 33 0.65 34.64 -9.03
C ARG A 33 0.83 35.04 -10.50
N GLY A 34 -0.07 34.53 -11.32
CA GLY A 34 -0.08 34.86 -12.75
C GLY A 34 0.79 33.95 -13.59
N ASN A 35 0.58 33.98 -14.89
CA ASN A 35 1.37 33.29 -15.90
C ASN A 35 1.55 34.14 -17.17
N LYS A 36 2.41 33.71 -18.07
CA LYS A 36 2.69 34.40 -19.33
C LYS A 36 1.40 34.68 -20.17
N GLN A 37 0.47 33.75 -20.16
CA GLN A 37 -0.79 33.88 -20.90
C GLN A 37 -1.68 34.98 -20.31
N GLN A 38 -1.74 35.12 -18.99
CA GLN A 38 -2.52 36.16 -18.34
C GLN A 38 -1.92 37.54 -18.58
N ILE A 39 -0.59 37.69 -18.50
CA ILE A 39 0.10 38.93 -18.81
C ILE A 39 -0.14 39.34 -20.28
N ARG A 40 -0.09 38.37 -21.21
CA ARG A 40 -0.39 38.58 -22.61
C ARG A 40 -1.80 39.15 -22.82
N GLN A 41 -2.81 38.60 -22.13
CA GLN A 41 -4.18 39.09 -22.26
C GLN A 41 -4.37 40.48 -21.67
N LEU A 42 -3.58 40.85 -20.65
CA LEU A 42 -3.67 42.17 -20.00
C LEU A 42 -3.04 43.28 -20.82
N ALA A 43 -1.87 43.04 -21.42
CA ALA A 43 -1.05 44.08 -22.04
C ALA A 43 -0.54 43.76 -23.46
N GLY A 44 -0.79 42.59 -23.97
CA GLY A 44 -0.35 42.15 -25.28
C GLY A 44 -1.50 42.04 -26.28
N MET A 45 -1.69 40.83 -26.83
CA MET A 45 -2.78 40.50 -27.74
C MET A 45 -3.54 39.30 -27.18
N ARG A 46 -4.85 39.39 -27.07
CA ARG A 46 -5.65 38.30 -26.51
C ARG A 46 -5.62 37.03 -27.37
N GLY A 47 -5.69 37.18 -28.70
CA GLY A 47 -5.51 36.10 -29.67
C GLY A 47 -6.80 35.43 -30.12
N LEU A 48 -6.65 34.17 -30.59
CA LEU A 48 -7.77 33.38 -31.08
C LEU A 48 -8.65 32.86 -29.93
N MET A 49 -9.97 32.90 -30.17
CA MET A 49 -10.97 32.43 -29.20
C MET A 49 -11.73 31.24 -29.77
N ALA A 50 -12.20 30.37 -28.88
CA ALA A 50 -13.06 29.26 -29.23
C ALA A 50 -14.54 29.63 -29.05
N ASP A 51 -15.39 29.14 -29.94
CA ASP A 51 -16.85 29.25 -29.82
C ASP A 51 -17.36 28.26 -28.73
N PRO A 52 -18.64 28.28 -28.35
CA PRO A 52 -19.19 27.31 -27.37
C PRO A 52 -19.09 25.86 -27.82
N SER A 53 -19.01 25.60 -29.15
CA SER A 53 -18.85 24.24 -29.69
C SER A 53 -17.40 23.77 -29.70
N GLY A 54 -16.44 24.61 -29.31
CA GLY A 54 -15.01 24.30 -29.28
C GLY A 54 -14.27 24.60 -30.58
N ARG A 55 -14.93 25.12 -31.61
CA ARG A 55 -14.26 25.51 -32.85
C ARG A 55 -13.55 26.85 -32.66
N ILE A 56 -12.36 27.00 -33.25
CA ILE A 56 -11.60 28.24 -33.20
C ILE A 56 -12.23 29.23 -34.18
N ILE A 57 -12.50 30.43 -33.68
CA ILE A 57 -13.00 31.53 -34.48
C ILE A 57 -11.83 32.14 -35.27
N ASP A 58 -11.91 32.22 -36.61
CA ASP A 58 -10.82 32.65 -37.48
C ASP A 58 -10.38 34.10 -37.23
N ARG A 59 -11.26 34.92 -36.66
CA ARG A 59 -10.98 36.32 -36.36
C ARG A 59 -10.40 36.45 -34.96
N PRO A 60 -9.09 36.80 -34.78
CA PRO A 60 -8.47 36.98 -33.48
C PRO A 60 -8.93 38.30 -32.82
N ILE A 61 -8.88 38.31 -31.50
CA ILE A 61 -8.98 39.53 -30.70
C ILE A 61 -7.58 40.15 -30.64
N LYS A 62 -7.42 41.31 -31.30
CA LYS A 62 -6.13 42.02 -31.38
C LYS A 62 -5.88 42.90 -30.15
N SER A 63 -6.95 43.39 -29.55
CA SER A 63 -6.92 44.25 -28.37
C SER A 63 -6.57 43.48 -27.10
N ASN A 64 -6.15 44.19 -26.07
CA ASN A 64 -5.91 43.71 -24.73
C ASN A 64 -6.87 44.35 -23.71
N PHE A 65 -6.87 43.86 -22.47
CA PHE A 65 -7.77 44.40 -21.45
C PHE A 65 -7.41 45.82 -21.00
N ARG A 66 -6.14 46.23 -21.14
CA ARG A 66 -5.69 47.58 -20.77
C ARG A 66 -6.21 48.63 -21.75
N GLU A 67 -6.21 48.35 -23.04
CA GLU A 67 -6.71 49.22 -24.09
C GLU A 67 -8.24 49.20 -24.17
N GLY A 68 -8.84 48.10 -23.76
CA GLY A 68 -10.27 47.83 -23.92
C GLY A 68 -10.56 47.06 -25.19
N LEU A 69 -11.66 46.34 -25.20
CA LEU A 69 -12.14 45.54 -26.34
C LEU A 69 -13.17 46.35 -27.14
N THR A 70 -13.19 46.18 -28.45
CA THR A 70 -14.30 46.64 -29.29
C THR A 70 -15.57 45.85 -28.97
N ILE A 71 -16.74 46.38 -29.34
CA ILE A 71 -18.02 45.70 -29.07
C ILE A 71 -18.04 44.29 -29.65
N LEU A 72 -17.51 44.08 -30.84
CA LEU A 72 -17.46 42.79 -31.50
C LEU A 72 -16.49 41.82 -30.76
N GLU A 73 -15.33 42.30 -30.41
CA GLU A 73 -14.33 41.50 -29.66
C GLU A 73 -14.86 41.14 -28.28
N TYR A 74 -15.57 42.04 -27.62
CA TYR A 74 -16.24 41.75 -26.35
C TYR A 74 -17.30 40.65 -26.50
N PHE A 75 -18.12 40.72 -27.56
CA PHE A 75 -19.14 39.73 -27.83
C PHE A 75 -18.52 38.33 -28.07
N ILE A 76 -17.49 38.24 -28.91
CA ILE A 76 -16.75 37.01 -29.14
C ILE A 76 -16.17 36.48 -27.81
N SER A 77 -15.57 37.33 -27.01
CA SER A 77 -14.99 37.01 -25.71
C SER A 77 -16.02 36.46 -24.70
N SER A 78 -17.27 36.97 -24.74
CA SER A 78 -18.32 36.59 -23.82
C SER A 78 -18.77 35.14 -23.97
N HIS A 79 -18.66 34.55 -25.16
CA HIS A 79 -18.94 33.12 -25.38
C HIS A 79 -17.97 32.22 -24.62
N GLY A 80 -16.68 32.53 -24.69
CA GLY A 80 -15.64 31.78 -23.96
C GLY A 80 -15.79 31.92 -22.43
N ALA A 81 -16.12 33.12 -21.94
CA ALA A 81 -16.36 33.37 -20.53
C ALA A 81 -17.57 32.57 -19.99
N ARG A 82 -18.70 32.60 -20.74
CA ARG A 82 -19.91 31.83 -20.37
C ARG A 82 -19.66 30.33 -20.36
N LYS A 83 -18.95 29.81 -21.37
CA LYS A 83 -18.57 28.41 -21.44
C LYS A 83 -17.67 28.03 -20.25
N GLY A 84 -16.65 28.84 -19.94
CA GLY A 84 -15.75 28.60 -18.81
C GLY A 84 -16.50 28.56 -17.48
N LEU A 85 -17.51 29.44 -17.27
CA LEU A 85 -18.36 29.40 -16.06
C LEU A 85 -19.15 28.09 -15.97
N ALA A 86 -19.81 27.68 -17.06
CA ALA A 86 -20.60 26.46 -17.11
C ALA A 86 -19.73 25.22 -16.92
N ASP A 87 -18.60 25.14 -17.62
CA ASP A 87 -17.66 24.03 -17.54
C ASP A 87 -17.08 23.90 -16.11
N THR A 88 -16.74 25.01 -15.45
CA THR A 88 -16.26 25.01 -14.07
C THR A 88 -17.31 24.44 -13.12
N ALA A 89 -18.56 24.85 -13.25
CA ALA A 89 -19.65 24.36 -12.40
C ALA A 89 -19.88 22.84 -12.55
N LEU A 90 -19.85 22.33 -13.78
CA LEU A 90 -20.02 20.90 -14.07
C LEU A 90 -18.82 20.07 -13.60
N ARG A 91 -17.60 20.50 -13.91
CA ARG A 91 -16.38 19.78 -13.57
C ARG A 91 -16.07 19.74 -12.08
N THR A 92 -16.56 20.68 -11.31
CA THR A 92 -16.45 20.65 -9.83
C THR A 92 -17.15 19.43 -9.26
N ALA A 93 -18.33 19.08 -9.80
CA ALA A 93 -19.05 17.88 -9.41
C ALA A 93 -18.26 16.59 -9.75
N ASP A 94 -17.68 16.54 -10.95
CA ASP A 94 -16.86 15.38 -11.40
C ASP A 94 -15.61 15.20 -10.52
N SER A 95 -14.93 16.29 -10.18
CA SER A 95 -13.78 16.25 -9.27
C SER A 95 -14.16 15.77 -7.86
N GLY A 96 -15.31 16.25 -7.35
CA GLY A 96 -15.82 15.79 -6.05
C GLY A 96 -16.20 14.31 -6.06
N TYR A 97 -16.81 13.83 -7.14
CA TYR A 97 -17.13 12.41 -7.32
C TYR A 97 -15.87 11.54 -7.42
N LEU A 98 -14.84 11.99 -8.16
CA LEU A 98 -13.55 11.29 -8.19
C LEU A 98 -12.96 11.15 -6.79
N THR A 99 -12.86 12.26 -6.06
CA THR A 99 -12.29 12.27 -4.70
C THR A 99 -13.02 11.29 -3.80
N ARG A 100 -14.36 11.29 -3.84
CA ARG A 100 -15.17 10.34 -3.07
C ARG A 100 -14.86 8.89 -3.43
N ARG A 101 -14.81 8.56 -4.73
CA ARG A 101 -14.49 7.20 -5.19
C ARG A 101 -13.10 6.76 -4.77
N LEU A 102 -12.11 7.65 -4.85
CA LEU A 102 -10.75 7.36 -4.39
C LEU A 102 -10.71 7.10 -2.88
N VAL A 103 -11.42 7.90 -2.09
CA VAL A 103 -11.52 7.68 -0.63
C VAL A 103 -12.21 6.36 -0.32
N ASP A 104 -13.33 6.05 -0.98
CA ASP A 104 -14.08 4.81 -0.76
C ASP A 104 -13.20 3.55 -1.02
N VAL A 105 -12.32 3.60 -2.03
CA VAL A 105 -11.40 2.49 -2.34
C VAL A 105 -10.19 2.46 -1.41
N ALA A 106 -9.66 3.62 -1.03
CA ALA A 106 -8.38 3.72 -0.33
C ALA A 106 -8.53 3.77 1.21
N GLN A 107 -9.75 3.89 1.77
CA GLN A 107 -9.96 4.05 3.21
C GLN A 107 -9.40 2.90 4.07
N ASP A 108 -9.34 1.68 3.50
CA ASP A 108 -8.83 0.51 4.20
C ASP A 108 -7.29 0.43 4.20
N VAL A 109 -6.62 1.29 3.43
CA VAL A 109 -5.16 1.35 3.39
C VAL A 109 -4.65 2.18 4.57
N ILE A 110 -4.38 1.49 5.67
CA ILE A 110 -3.88 2.03 6.93
C ILE A 110 -2.53 1.40 7.24
N VAL A 111 -1.64 2.13 7.89
CA VAL A 111 -0.38 1.56 8.42
C VAL A 111 -0.72 0.68 9.62
N ARG A 112 -0.59 -0.64 9.48
CA ARG A 112 -1.04 -1.60 10.52
C ARG A 112 0.10 -2.29 11.26
N GLU A 113 1.27 -2.35 10.71
CA GLU A 113 2.43 -3.06 11.24
C GLU A 113 3.72 -2.28 10.97
N ASP A 114 4.74 -2.51 11.80
CA ASP A 114 6.03 -1.84 11.65
C ASP A 114 6.79 -2.33 10.43
N ASP A 115 6.83 -3.64 10.23
CA ASP A 115 7.61 -4.27 9.17
C ASP A 115 6.91 -5.51 8.62
N CYS A 116 6.52 -5.50 7.36
CA CYS A 116 5.91 -6.64 6.67
C CYS A 116 6.90 -7.77 6.36
N ASP A 117 8.18 -7.52 6.57
CA ASP A 117 9.26 -8.48 6.33
C ASP A 117 9.56 -9.31 7.56
N VAL A 118 9.00 -8.94 8.70
CA VAL A 118 9.07 -9.70 9.95
C VAL A 118 7.79 -10.53 10.08
N VAL A 119 7.94 -11.83 9.96
CA VAL A 119 6.85 -12.78 10.22
C VAL A 119 6.90 -13.19 11.68
N GLY A 120 5.84 -12.86 12.40
CA GLY A 120 5.69 -13.26 13.82
C GLY A 120 4.73 -14.44 13.99
N MET A 121 5.04 -15.35 14.90
CA MET A 121 4.14 -16.39 15.35
C MET A 121 3.96 -16.28 16.87
N ASN A 122 2.72 -16.14 17.32
CA ASN A 122 2.39 -16.20 18.74
C ASN A 122 2.09 -17.63 19.13
N LEU A 123 3.06 -18.29 19.77
CA LEU A 123 2.97 -19.70 20.13
C LEU A 123 1.84 -19.99 21.11
N VAL A 124 1.53 -19.06 22.02
CA VAL A 124 0.40 -19.22 22.96
C VAL A 124 -0.94 -19.21 22.20
N LYS A 125 -1.09 -18.33 21.23
CA LYS A 125 -2.30 -18.31 20.38
C LYS A 125 -2.41 -19.56 19.52
N GLU A 126 -1.32 -20.05 18.95
CA GLU A 126 -1.35 -21.25 18.11
C GLU A 126 -1.57 -22.51 18.96
N ARG A 127 -0.96 -22.64 20.12
CA ARG A 127 -1.27 -23.73 21.07
C ARG A 127 -2.73 -23.69 21.51
N ASN A 128 -3.24 -22.53 21.88
CA ASN A 128 -4.66 -22.36 22.24
C ASN A 128 -5.59 -22.58 21.04
N ARG A 129 -5.16 -22.27 19.82
CA ARG A 129 -5.93 -22.57 18.60
C ARG A 129 -5.97 -24.07 18.34
N LEU A 130 -4.86 -24.78 18.46
CA LEU A 130 -4.83 -26.23 18.35
C LEU A 130 -5.69 -26.89 19.43
N SER A 131 -5.58 -26.46 20.68
CA SER A 131 -6.42 -26.98 21.76
C SER A 131 -7.88 -26.55 21.66
N LYS A 132 -8.21 -25.35 21.20
CA LYS A 132 -9.58 -24.87 21.02
C LYS A 132 -10.27 -25.40 19.77
N ASN A 133 -9.54 -25.72 18.70
CA ASN A 133 -10.13 -26.36 17.54
C ASN A 133 -10.67 -27.77 17.85
N VAL A 134 -10.26 -28.34 18.98
CA VAL A 134 -10.75 -29.62 19.49
C VAL A 134 -11.62 -29.47 20.75
N LEU A 135 -11.38 -28.45 21.59
CA LEU A 135 -11.99 -28.34 22.94
C LEU A 135 -12.99 -27.19 23.16
N GLY A 136 -13.26 -26.31 22.17
CA GLY A 136 -14.13 -25.16 22.37
C GLY A 136 -15.40 -25.12 21.52
N SER A 137 -15.45 -24.27 20.50
CA SER A 137 -16.60 -24.19 19.58
C SER A 137 -16.67 -25.36 18.62
N SER A 138 -15.60 -26.15 18.49
CA SER A 138 -15.55 -27.33 17.67
C SER A 138 -16.05 -28.59 18.38
N GLN A 139 -16.00 -28.66 19.72
CA GLN A 139 -16.58 -29.84 20.42
C GLN A 139 -18.07 -30.00 20.12
N ASN A 140 -18.82 -28.92 20.09
CA ASN A 140 -20.24 -29.03 19.70
C ASN A 140 -20.38 -29.44 18.24
N LYS A 141 -19.55 -28.94 17.33
CA LYS A 141 -19.60 -29.32 15.90
C LYS A 141 -19.10 -30.74 15.67
N ILE A 142 -18.02 -31.16 16.35
CA ILE A 142 -17.52 -32.53 16.30
C ILE A 142 -18.55 -33.46 16.92
N ARG A 143 -19.07 -33.12 18.09
CA ARG A 143 -20.15 -33.85 18.74
C ARG A 143 -21.35 -34.00 17.82
N ASP A 144 -21.84 -32.92 17.23
CA ASP A 144 -22.99 -32.94 16.30
C ASP A 144 -22.69 -33.74 15.04
N HIS A 145 -21.43 -33.78 14.58
CA HIS A 145 -21.01 -34.56 13.41
C HIS A 145 -20.93 -36.05 13.67
N ILE A 146 -20.56 -36.46 14.88
CA ILE A 146 -20.35 -37.89 15.23
C ILE A 146 -21.50 -38.53 15.95
N MET A 147 -22.40 -37.74 16.57
CA MET A 147 -23.56 -38.27 17.26
C MET A 147 -24.50 -39.03 16.36
N GLY A 148 -24.93 -40.22 16.83
CA GLY A 148 -25.84 -41.09 16.06
C GLY A 148 -25.17 -41.87 14.92
N ARG A 149 -23.85 -41.70 14.73
CA ARG A 149 -23.07 -42.47 13.75
C ARG A 149 -22.51 -43.73 14.40
N THR A 150 -22.23 -44.72 13.60
CA THR A 150 -21.75 -46.05 14.06
C THR A 150 -20.25 -46.14 13.92
N LEU A 151 -19.59 -46.68 14.93
CA LEU A 151 -18.14 -46.95 14.93
C LEU A 151 -17.82 -48.07 13.93
N ALA A 152 -16.84 -47.80 13.05
CA ALA A 152 -16.38 -48.78 12.06
C ALA A 152 -15.32 -49.76 12.68
N SER A 153 -14.72 -49.39 13.82
CA SER A 153 -13.76 -50.24 14.53
C SER A 153 -13.91 -50.08 16.03
N GLY A 154 -13.53 -51.11 16.78
CA GLY A 154 -13.51 -51.07 18.25
C GLY A 154 -12.49 -50.02 18.73
N VAL A 155 -12.82 -49.30 19.80
CA VAL A 155 -11.98 -48.29 20.41
C VAL A 155 -11.39 -48.79 21.73
N LEU A 156 -10.08 -48.75 21.81
CA LEU A 156 -9.31 -49.18 23.02
C LEU A 156 -8.74 -47.95 23.76
N ASP A 157 -8.65 -47.99 25.07
CA ASP A 157 -7.94 -47.01 25.85
C ASP A 157 -6.40 -47.17 25.75
N ALA A 158 -5.65 -46.24 26.34
CA ALA A 158 -4.19 -46.30 26.37
C ALA A 158 -3.62 -47.54 27.11
N ALA A 159 -4.42 -48.20 27.95
CA ALA A 159 -4.07 -49.41 28.66
C ALA A 159 -4.46 -50.70 27.91
N GLY A 160 -5.10 -50.57 26.73
CA GLY A 160 -5.55 -51.68 25.90
C GLY A 160 -6.94 -52.24 26.28
N ASN A 161 -7.67 -51.58 27.19
CA ASN A 161 -9.04 -51.99 27.50
C ASN A 161 -10.04 -51.51 26.46
N LEU A 162 -11.01 -52.34 26.14
CA LEU A 162 -12.04 -51.99 25.17
C LEU A 162 -13.06 -51.01 25.76
N ILE A 163 -13.19 -49.82 25.17
CA ILE A 163 -14.15 -48.77 25.55
C ILE A 163 -15.48 -49.01 24.80
N ALA A 164 -15.41 -49.29 23.51
CA ALA A 164 -16.57 -49.57 22.65
C ALA A 164 -16.19 -50.58 21.57
N GLU A 165 -17.12 -51.45 21.23
CA GLU A 165 -16.99 -52.41 20.12
C GLU A 165 -17.29 -51.75 18.76
N ALA A 166 -16.84 -52.40 17.69
CA ALA A 166 -17.24 -52.00 16.35
C ALA A 166 -18.79 -52.10 16.24
N ASP A 167 -19.38 -51.40 15.31
CA ASP A 167 -20.84 -51.31 15.07
C ASP A 167 -21.66 -50.71 16.24
N THR A 168 -20.99 -50.05 17.19
CA THR A 168 -21.64 -49.32 18.29
C THR A 168 -22.00 -47.89 17.86
N GLU A 169 -23.23 -47.47 18.13
CA GLU A 169 -23.69 -46.09 17.88
C GLU A 169 -23.05 -45.15 18.91
N VAL A 170 -22.56 -43.99 18.43
CA VAL A 170 -21.98 -42.96 19.29
C VAL A 170 -23.08 -42.16 20.00
N THR A 171 -23.33 -42.57 21.25
CA THR A 171 -24.25 -41.85 22.16
C THR A 171 -23.54 -40.76 22.94
N PRO A 172 -24.28 -39.82 23.57
CA PRO A 172 -23.67 -38.76 24.44
C PRO A 172 -22.83 -39.35 25.59
N GLU A 173 -23.25 -40.53 26.14
CA GLU A 173 -22.55 -41.21 27.20
C GLU A 173 -21.23 -41.84 26.71
N LEU A 174 -21.26 -42.46 25.53
CA LEU A 174 -20.07 -42.99 24.90
C LEU A 174 -19.09 -41.89 24.54
N PHE A 175 -19.56 -40.77 24.00
CA PHE A 175 -18.72 -39.63 23.68
C PHE A 175 -18.02 -39.06 24.91
N ALA A 176 -18.70 -39.00 26.07
CA ALA A 176 -18.10 -38.57 27.32
C ALA A 176 -16.97 -39.52 27.75
N LYS A 177 -17.20 -40.87 27.68
CA LYS A 177 -16.18 -41.88 27.98
C LYS A 177 -14.97 -41.81 27.04
N LEU A 178 -15.19 -41.59 25.74
CA LEU A 178 -14.10 -41.44 24.76
C LEU A 178 -13.24 -40.20 25.06
N ASN A 179 -13.92 -39.11 25.48
CA ASN A 179 -13.23 -37.87 25.84
C ASN A 179 -12.44 -38.00 27.16
N ASP A 180 -13.02 -38.63 28.19
CA ASP A 180 -12.36 -38.88 29.46
C ASP A 180 -11.16 -39.80 29.32
N ALA A 181 -11.24 -40.80 28.43
CA ALA A 181 -10.14 -41.69 28.07
C ALA A 181 -9.11 -41.04 27.13
N LYS A 182 -9.31 -39.76 26.74
CA LYS A 182 -8.42 -39.02 25.83
C LYS A 182 -8.15 -39.72 24.51
N ILE A 183 -9.12 -40.40 23.95
CA ILE A 183 -9.00 -41.05 22.63
C ILE A 183 -8.79 -39.98 21.58
N GLU A 184 -7.74 -40.10 20.75
CA GLU A 184 -7.40 -39.09 19.73
C GLU A 184 -8.24 -39.24 18.49
N GLU A 185 -8.45 -40.42 17.99
CA GLU A 185 -9.07 -40.70 16.70
C GLU A 185 -10.03 -41.88 16.81
N ILE A 186 -11.18 -41.73 16.15
CA ILE A 186 -12.16 -42.84 15.99
C ILE A 186 -12.45 -43.01 14.51
N SER A 187 -12.79 -44.24 14.15
CA SER A 187 -13.24 -44.61 12.80
C SER A 187 -14.78 -44.75 12.76
N LEU A 188 -15.44 -44.01 11.87
CA LEU A 188 -16.89 -44.03 11.72
C LEU A 188 -17.24 -44.49 10.30
N TYR A 189 -18.35 -45.17 10.13
CA TYR A 189 -18.88 -45.39 8.78
C TYR A 189 -19.28 -44.08 8.14
N SER A 190 -19.00 -43.93 6.83
CA SER A 190 -19.36 -42.73 6.09
C SER A 190 -20.87 -42.53 6.09
N SER A 191 -21.30 -41.27 6.32
CA SER A 191 -22.73 -40.92 6.23
C SER A 191 -23.24 -40.75 4.78
N VAL A 192 -22.33 -40.80 3.80
CA VAL A 192 -22.63 -40.53 2.38
C VAL A 192 -22.91 -41.82 1.60
N ASP A 193 -22.27 -42.93 1.98
CA ASP A 193 -22.48 -44.23 1.29
C ASP A 193 -23.29 -45.18 2.16
N MET A 194 -24.47 -45.55 1.65
CA MET A 194 -25.37 -46.51 2.28
C MET A 194 -24.84 -47.96 2.26
N ASP A 195 -23.77 -48.23 1.52
CA ASP A 195 -23.20 -49.59 1.35
C ASP A 195 -22.10 -49.93 2.35
N GLY A 196 -21.72 -48.99 3.25
CA GLY A 196 -20.94 -49.27 4.46
C GLY A 196 -19.47 -49.62 4.28
N GLU A 197 -18.87 -49.42 3.10
CA GLU A 197 -17.45 -49.74 2.87
C GLU A 197 -16.50 -48.58 3.15
N ASP A 198 -16.97 -47.33 3.10
CA ASP A 198 -16.13 -46.17 3.35
C ASP A 198 -16.09 -45.77 4.82
N VAL A 199 -14.87 -45.74 5.37
CA VAL A 199 -14.58 -45.41 6.76
C VAL A 199 -13.98 -44.03 6.84
N GLU A 200 -14.60 -43.12 7.59
CA GLU A 200 -14.10 -41.80 7.91
C GLU A 200 -13.37 -41.80 9.25
N LYS A 201 -12.14 -41.31 9.27
CA LYS A 201 -11.40 -41.12 10.51
C LYS A 201 -11.66 -39.73 11.07
N VAL A 202 -12.19 -39.64 12.26
CA VAL A 202 -12.52 -38.38 12.93
C VAL A 202 -11.66 -38.25 14.19
N ARG A 203 -10.94 -37.13 14.27
CA ARG A 203 -10.11 -36.83 15.45
C ARG A 203 -10.94 -36.10 16.50
N ILE A 204 -11.00 -36.68 17.71
CA ILE A 204 -11.79 -36.17 18.82
C ILE A 204 -10.93 -35.41 19.85
N ASN A 205 -9.68 -35.81 20.05
CA ASN A 205 -8.75 -35.14 20.94
C ASN A 205 -7.41 -34.91 20.24
N ILE A 206 -6.63 -33.96 20.77
CA ILE A 206 -5.26 -33.69 20.36
C ILE A 206 -4.34 -33.97 21.53
N SER A 207 -3.41 -34.93 21.37
CA SER A 207 -2.33 -35.13 22.32
C SER A 207 -1.32 -33.98 22.31
N ASP A 208 -0.61 -33.80 23.41
CA ASP A 208 0.48 -32.83 23.49
C ASP A 208 1.57 -33.15 22.45
N GLU A 209 1.80 -34.44 22.16
CA GLU A 209 2.74 -34.88 21.13
C GLU A 209 2.31 -34.47 19.72
N PHE A 210 1.03 -34.62 19.39
CA PHE A 210 0.51 -34.20 18.11
C PHE A 210 0.59 -32.66 17.96
N ALA A 211 0.21 -31.91 19.00
CA ALA A 211 0.32 -30.46 19.02
C ALA A 211 1.77 -29.99 18.81
N TYR A 212 2.71 -30.68 19.47
CA TYR A 212 4.15 -30.46 19.32
C TYR A 212 4.58 -30.67 17.85
N ASN A 213 4.22 -31.80 17.25
CA ASN A 213 4.60 -32.16 15.89
C ASN A 213 4.01 -31.18 14.85
N VAL A 214 2.77 -30.78 15.02
CA VAL A 214 2.12 -29.78 14.12
C VAL A 214 2.81 -28.41 14.24
N LEU A 215 3.13 -27.97 15.45
CA LEU A 215 3.87 -26.72 15.66
C LEU A 215 5.29 -26.81 15.14
N LYS A 216 5.98 -27.93 15.35
CA LYS A 216 7.33 -28.19 14.83
C LYS A 216 7.31 -28.11 13.30
N GLU A 217 6.43 -28.81 12.64
CA GLU A 217 6.31 -28.81 11.18
C GLU A 217 6.02 -27.39 10.64
N ALA A 218 5.10 -26.67 11.27
CA ALA A 218 4.79 -25.30 10.91
C ALA A 218 5.99 -24.36 11.10
N MET A 219 6.77 -24.53 12.18
CA MET A 219 7.97 -23.73 12.44
C MET A 219 9.11 -24.09 11.50
N MET A 220 9.31 -25.37 11.22
CA MET A 220 10.29 -25.84 10.25
C MET A 220 10.02 -25.29 8.86
N HIS A 221 8.77 -25.35 8.40
CA HIS A 221 8.39 -24.83 7.09
C HIS A 221 8.57 -23.30 6.97
N ASN A 222 8.20 -22.55 8.03
CA ASN A 222 8.15 -21.09 7.95
C ASN A 222 9.44 -20.40 8.42
N PHE A 223 10.21 -20.99 9.33
CA PHE A 223 11.28 -20.31 10.06
C PHE A 223 12.67 -20.93 9.90
N LEU A 224 12.79 -22.17 9.47
CA LEU A 224 14.09 -22.84 9.31
C LEU A 224 15.02 -22.03 8.38
N ASN A 225 16.28 -21.86 8.78
CA ASN A 225 17.33 -21.12 8.08
C ASN A 225 17.05 -19.64 7.87
N LYS A 226 16.08 -19.06 8.58
CA LYS A 226 15.83 -17.62 8.57
C LYS A 226 16.44 -16.92 9.77
N GLU A 227 16.70 -15.63 9.62
CA GLU A 227 17.27 -14.79 10.66
C GLU A 227 16.24 -14.40 11.71
N VAL A 228 16.60 -14.49 12.99
CA VAL A 228 15.78 -14.06 14.12
C VAL A 228 15.73 -12.53 14.14
N ALA A 229 14.53 -11.95 14.07
CA ALA A 229 14.34 -10.51 13.99
C ALA A 229 14.42 -9.79 15.36
N ALA A 230 14.15 -10.49 16.45
CA ALA A 230 14.22 -9.98 17.81
C ALA A 230 14.56 -11.14 18.76
N ASP A 231 15.24 -10.85 19.88
CA ASP A 231 15.60 -11.86 20.88
C ASP A 231 14.38 -12.70 21.30
N ILE A 232 14.52 -14.00 21.22
CA ILE A 232 13.52 -14.96 21.67
C ILE A 232 13.84 -15.30 23.11
N VAL A 233 12.96 -14.87 24.01
CA VAL A 233 13.15 -15.07 25.47
C VAL A 233 12.08 -15.99 26.03
N ASN A 234 12.47 -16.82 27.00
CA ASN A 234 11.56 -17.66 27.76
C ASN A 234 10.90 -16.86 28.92
N ALA A 235 10.00 -17.47 29.67
CA ALA A 235 9.35 -16.81 30.80
C ALA A 235 10.31 -16.44 31.95
N ALA A 236 11.48 -17.05 32.03
CA ALA A 236 12.53 -16.74 33.01
C ALA A 236 13.41 -15.55 32.56
N GLY A 237 13.22 -15.03 31.31
CA GLY A 237 14.03 -13.95 30.74
C GLY A 237 15.34 -14.42 30.11
N GLU A 238 15.55 -15.72 29.94
CA GLU A 238 16.72 -16.27 29.26
C GLU A 238 16.56 -16.16 27.75
N VAL A 239 17.63 -15.76 27.06
CA VAL A 239 17.64 -15.64 25.60
C VAL A 239 17.90 -17.04 25.00
N MET A 240 16.89 -17.59 24.34
CA MET A 240 16.99 -18.87 23.63
C MET A 240 17.56 -18.72 22.22
N ALA A 241 17.30 -17.61 21.58
CA ALA A 241 17.93 -17.21 20.32
C ALA A 241 18.06 -15.70 20.28
N ALA A 242 19.26 -15.20 19.98
CA ALA A 242 19.53 -13.77 19.87
C ALA A 242 19.07 -13.21 18.51
N ALA A 243 18.71 -11.94 18.47
CA ALA A 243 18.46 -11.22 17.22
C ALA A 243 19.68 -11.30 16.30
N GLY A 244 19.46 -11.50 15.00
CA GLY A 244 20.51 -11.72 14.01
C GLY A 244 21.03 -13.16 13.92
N SER A 245 20.67 -14.06 14.83
CA SER A 245 21.03 -15.49 14.72
C SER A 245 20.15 -16.23 13.73
N THR A 246 20.65 -17.31 13.15
CA THR A 246 19.87 -18.15 12.23
C THR A 246 19.05 -19.18 13.01
N MET A 247 17.78 -19.32 12.69
CA MET A 247 16.89 -20.33 13.26
C MET A 247 17.29 -21.72 12.77
N THR A 248 17.74 -22.58 13.66
CA THR A 248 18.09 -23.98 13.39
C THR A 248 17.01 -24.92 13.89
N GLU A 249 17.03 -26.19 13.44
CA GLU A 249 16.13 -27.22 13.98
C GLU A 249 16.30 -27.39 15.48
N ALA A 250 17.55 -27.42 15.97
CA ALA A 250 17.85 -27.54 17.40
C ALA A 250 17.24 -26.35 18.20
N THR A 251 17.28 -25.15 17.66
CA THR A 251 16.67 -23.96 18.27
C THR A 251 15.13 -24.07 18.31
N ILE A 252 14.52 -24.58 17.24
CA ILE A 252 13.08 -24.84 17.19
C ILE A 252 12.67 -25.85 18.23
N ASP A 253 13.39 -26.98 18.34
CA ASP A 253 13.12 -28.03 19.32
C ASP A 253 13.29 -27.50 20.75
N ALA A 254 14.32 -26.71 21.04
CA ALA A 254 14.52 -26.08 22.33
C ALA A 254 13.37 -25.14 22.72
N ILE A 255 12.90 -24.29 21.77
CA ILE A 255 11.78 -23.35 21.98
C ILE A 255 10.47 -24.10 22.24
N LEU A 256 10.22 -25.18 21.52
CA LEU A 256 9.01 -25.98 21.69
C LEU A 256 9.06 -26.80 23.01
N ALA A 257 10.23 -27.31 23.39
CA ALA A 257 10.42 -28.05 24.64
C ALA A 257 10.28 -27.17 25.88
N ASP A 258 10.79 -25.92 25.84
CA ASP A 258 10.63 -24.95 26.93
C ASP A 258 9.15 -24.63 27.20
N GLY A 259 8.35 -24.54 26.15
CA GLY A 259 6.91 -24.34 26.26
C GLY A 259 6.45 -22.97 26.77
N THR A 260 7.34 -22.12 27.28
CA THR A 260 7.03 -20.82 27.90
C THR A 260 7.20 -19.63 26.96
N VAL A 261 7.88 -19.81 25.84
CA VAL A 261 8.08 -18.77 24.82
C VAL A 261 6.73 -18.33 24.26
N LYS A 262 6.49 -17.03 24.28
CA LYS A 262 5.19 -16.43 23.87
C LYS A 262 5.14 -16.10 22.40
N GLU A 263 6.21 -15.52 21.86
CA GLU A 263 6.24 -14.98 20.52
C GLU A 263 7.61 -15.19 19.88
N ILE A 264 7.60 -15.54 18.61
CA ILE A 264 8.79 -15.63 17.77
C ILE A 264 8.64 -14.63 16.64
N ARG A 265 9.71 -13.89 16.35
CA ARG A 265 9.78 -12.95 15.22
C ARG A 265 10.97 -13.30 14.34
N ILE A 266 10.70 -13.61 13.10
CA ILE A 266 11.70 -14.00 12.11
C ILE A 266 11.71 -12.99 10.98
N ARG A 267 12.91 -12.65 10.50
CA ARG A 267 13.09 -11.79 9.33
C ARG A 267 13.01 -12.64 8.05
N ASN A 268 12.26 -12.16 7.11
CA ASN A 268 12.20 -12.77 5.79
C ASN A 268 13.27 -12.08 4.93
N ASN A 269 14.35 -12.77 4.57
CA ASN A 269 15.50 -12.20 3.84
C ASN A 269 15.18 -11.82 2.38
N ASP A 270 13.94 -11.97 1.97
CA ASP A 270 13.48 -11.75 0.60
C ASP A 270 12.71 -10.41 0.51
N ILE A 271 13.43 -9.30 0.75
CA ILE A 271 12.86 -7.97 0.70
C ILE A 271 12.62 -7.56 -0.75
N ALA A 272 11.36 -7.56 -1.15
CA ALA A 272 10.95 -7.02 -2.42
C ALA A 272 11.02 -5.48 -2.38
N GLY A 273 11.99 -4.90 -3.07
CA GLY A 273 12.12 -3.46 -3.26
C GLY A 273 11.81 -3.05 -4.70
N ILE A 274 11.71 -1.74 -4.92
CA ILE A 274 11.64 -1.14 -6.25
C ILE A 274 12.97 -0.47 -6.55
N GLU A 275 13.54 -0.74 -7.72
CA GLU A 275 14.70 -0.01 -8.23
C GLU A 275 14.28 1.40 -8.63
N VAL A 276 14.98 2.40 -8.13
CA VAL A 276 14.69 3.82 -8.32
C VAL A 276 15.89 4.50 -8.94
N GLU A 277 15.63 5.29 -9.98
CA GLU A 277 16.60 6.16 -10.66
C GLU A 277 16.01 7.55 -10.87
N ALA A 278 16.80 8.55 -11.27
CA ALA A 278 16.30 9.87 -11.62
C ALA A 278 15.33 9.82 -12.79
N ILE A 279 14.25 10.61 -12.75
CA ILE A 279 13.31 10.74 -13.87
C ILE A 279 13.82 11.82 -14.81
N VAL A 280 13.99 11.46 -16.08
CA VAL A 280 14.52 12.33 -17.13
C VAL A 280 13.54 12.40 -18.29
N GLU A 281 13.17 13.60 -18.73
CA GLU A 281 12.32 13.83 -19.88
C GLU A 281 13.15 14.39 -21.07
N GLY A 282 12.75 14.02 -22.29
CA GLY A 282 13.30 14.53 -23.53
C GLY A 282 14.21 13.57 -24.27
N LYS A 283 14.05 13.52 -25.62
CA LYS A 283 14.84 12.64 -26.49
C LYS A 283 16.19 13.25 -26.91
N LYS A 284 16.32 14.59 -26.93
CA LYS A 284 17.54 15.31 -27.36
C LYS A 284 18.21 16.10 -26.25
N GLU A 285 17.43 16.81 -25.42
CA GLU A 285 17.93 17.43 -24.21
C GLU A 285 17.26 16.73 -23.02
N LYS A 286 18.07 16.06 -22.21
CA LYS A 286 17.61 15.34 -21.04
C LYS A 286 17.43 16.35 -19.91
N THR A 287 16.19 16.75 -19.64
CA THR A 287 15.85 17.58 -18.48
C THR A 287 15.49 16.66 -17.32
N VAL A 288 16.20 16.76 -16.20
CA VAL A 288 15.89 16.00 -14.99
C VAL A 288 14.63 16.61 -14.38
N ILE A 289 13.56 15.81 -14.33
CA ILE A 289 12.29 16.21 -13.71
C ILE A 289 12.37 15.99 -12.20
N GLU A 290 12.88 14.82 -11.78
CA GLU A 290 12.99 14.42 -10.40
C GLU A 290 14.35 13.75 -10.19
N THR A 291 15.11 14.23 -9.20
CA THR A 291 16.44 13.69 -8.92
C THR A 291 16.34 12.35 -8.17
N LEU A 292 17.41 11.55 -8.22
CA LEU A 292 17.48 10.34 -7.39
C LEU A 292 17.34 10.70 -5.91
N TYR A 293 17.93 11.81 -5.48
CA TYR A 293 17.83 12.31 -4.11
C TYR A 293 16.37 12.48 -3.66
N ASP A 294 15.55 13.18 -4.44
CA ASP A 294 14.15 13.44 -4.12
C ASP A 294 13.32 12.15 -4.04
N ARG A 295 13.72 11.12 -4.81
CA ARG A 295 13.02 9.85 -4.89
C ARG A 295 13.36 8.87 -3.77
N ILE A 296 14.55 8.97 -3.16
CA ILE A 296 15.00 8.04 -2.11
C ILE A 296 14.85 8.61 -0.70
N ILE A 297 14.84 9.94 -0.55
CA ILE A 297 14.71 10.58 0.76
C ILE A 297 13.44 10.16 1.49
N GLY A 298 13.57 9.81 2.76
CA GLY A 298 12.43 9.37 3.59
C GLY A 298 11.91 7.96 3.29
N ARG A 299 12.62 7.18 2.46
CA ARG A 299 12.33 5.76 2.24
C ARG A 299 13.28 4.87 3.05
N ASN A 300 12.98 3.59 3.15
CA ASN A 300 13.89 2.60 3.73
C ASN A 300 14.57 1.81 2.61
N LEU A 301 15.84 1.48 2.80
CA LEU A 301 16.61 0.70 1.83
C LEU A 301 16.06 -0.74 1.72
N ALA A 302 16.09 -1.28 0.52
CA ALA A 302 15.73 -2.69 0.25
C ALA A 302 16.95 -3.54 -0.13
N GLU A 303 18.14 -2.94 -0.13
CA GLU A 303 19.42 -3.60 -0.36
C GLU A 303 20.52 -2.93 0.47
N ASP A 304 21.62 -3.65 0.71
CA ASP A 304 22.79 -3.08 1.34
C ASP A 304 23.54 -2.17 0.37
N ILE A 305 23.95 -1.01 0.83
CA ILE A 305 24.75 -0.06 0.04
C ILE A 305 26.21 -0.27 0.40
N LEU A 306 26.99 -0.69 -0.58
CA LEU A 306 28.43 -0.89 -0.45
C LEU A 306 29.17 0.36 -0.88
N ASP A 307 30.30 0.66 -0.22
CA ASP A 307 31.23 1.67 -0.61
C ASP A 307 32.13 1.22 -1.79
N GLU A 308 33.08 2.03 -2.20
CA GLU A 308 34.03 1.73 -3.28
C GLU A 308 34.97 0.55 -2.95
N ASN A 309 35.16 0.23 -1.67
CA ASN A 309 36.02 -0.86 -1.19
C ASN A 309 35.24 -2.19 -1.05
N GLY A 310 33.90 -2.17 -1.22
CA GLY A 310 33.06 -3.32 -1.05
C GLY A 310 32.59 -3.56 0.41
N GLU A 311 32.84 -2.62 1.32
CA GLU A 311 32.32 -2.65 2.69
C GLU A 311 30.88 -2.11 2.72
N ILE A 312 30.05 -2.66 3.63
CA ILE A 312 28.66 -2.21 3.77
C ILE A 312 28.67 -0.85 4.48
N LEU A 313 28.22 0.18 3.76
CA LEU A 313 28.08 1.54 4.25
C LEU A 313 26.73 1.75 4.95
N TYR A 314 25.66 1.25 4.37
CA TYR A 314 24.29 1.29 4.90
C TYR A 314 23.64 -0.07 4.74
N HIS A 315 22.90 -0.47 5.76
CA HIS A 315 22.23 -1.76 5.79
C HIS A 315 20.82 -1.69 5.19
N ILE A 316 20.36 -2.84 4.76
CA ILE A 316 18.96 -3.07 4.40
C ILE A 316 18.04 -2.63 5.56
N ASN A 317 16.91 -2.00 5.23
CA ASN A 317 15.96 -1.38 6.17
C ASN A 317 16.42 -0.10 6.87
N ASP A 318 17.60 0.44 6.57
CA ASP A 318 17.98 1.76 7.07
C ASP A 318 17.10 2.84 6.47
N TYR A 319 16.74 3.81 7.30
CA TYR A 319 15.95 4.98 6.91
C TYR A 319 16.84 6.02 6.24
N VAL A 320 16.51 6.40 5.02
CA VAL A 320 17.31 7.36 4.22
C VAL A 320 17.01 8.78 4.67
N THR A 321 17.94 9.36 5.44
CA THR A 321 17.96 10.77 5.79
C THR A 321 18.56 11.61 4.67
N GLU A 322 18.55 12.95 4.81
CA GLU A 322 19.15 13.87 3.83
C GLU A 322 20.64 13.60 3.60
N ASP A 323 21.39 13.36 4.69
CA ASP A 323 22.84 13.08 4.61
C ASP A 323 23.12 11.75 3.92
N ILE A 324 22.34 10.72 4.25
CA ILE A 324 22.43 9.38 3.63
C ILE A 324 22.06 9.46 2.15
N ALA A 325 21.01 10.21 1.79
CA ALA A 325 20.59 10.37 0.40
C ALA A 325 21.67 11.06 -0.45
N ASN A 326 22.30 12.12 0.07
CA ASN A 326 23.43 12.79 -0.60
C ASN A 326 24.58 11.81 -0.85
N ARG A 327 24.97 11.06 0.17
CA ARG A 327 26.07 10.10 0.07
C ARG A 327 25.78 8.97 -0.93
N ILE A 328 24.55 8.47 -0.94
CA ILE A 328 24.12 7.43 -1.89
C ILE A 328 24.17 7.98 -3.34
N CYS A 329 23.70 9.21 -3.56
CA CYS A 329 23.71 9.84 -4.89
C CYS A 329 25.12 10.07 -5.44
N GLU A 330 26.13 10.23 -4.59
CA GLU A 330 27.54 10.28 -5.00
C GLU A 330 28.06 8.92 -5.47
N LEU A 331 27.60 7.83 -4.85
CA LEU A 331 28.08 6.47 -5.09
C LEU A 331 27.34 5.73 -6.22
N ARG A 332 26.04 5.98 -6.38
CA ARG A 332 25.17 5.20 -7.26
C ARG A 332 24.16 6.08 -8.00
N THR A 333 23.80 5.64 -9.21
CA THR A 333 22.72 6.24 -10.03
C THR A 333 21.38 5.55 -9.85
N LYS A 334 21.38 4.34 -9.28
CA LYS A 334 20.19 3.50 -9.04
C LYS A 334 20.28 2.85 -7.68
N VAL A 335 19.17 2.77 -6.99
CA VAL A 335 19.07 2.20 -5.65
C VAL A 335 17.76 1.45 -5.48
N LYS A 336 17.80 0.32 -4.79
CA LYS A 336 16.61 -0.45 -4.45
C LYS A 336 16.06 0.02 -3.10
N VAL A 337 14.82 0.50 -3.12
CA VAL A 337 14.14 1.01 -1.92
C VAL A 337 12.84 0.26 -1.67
N ARG A 338 12.41 0.21 -0.43
CA ARG A 338 11.12 -0.35 -0.04
C ARG A 338 9.98 0.54 -0.56
N SER A 339 8.88 -0.08 -0.95
CA SER A 339 7.72 0.61 -1.50
C SER A 339 6.42 -0.03 -1.04
N VAL A 340 5.36 0.77 -1.00
CA VAL A 340 3.99 0.29 -0.77
C VAL A 340 3.52 -0.69 -1.85
N LEU A 341 4.05 -0.59 -3.08
CA LEU A 341 3.70 -1.47 -4.19
C LEU A 341 4.20 -2.91 -4.02
N THR A 342 5.26 -3.09 -3.25
CA THR A 342 5.87 -4.40 -2.97
C THR A 342 5.67 -4.82 -1.51
N CYS A 343 4.83 -4.10 -0.76
CA CYS A 343 4.55 -4.42 0.63
C CYS A 343 3.83 -5.77 0.74
N LYS A 344 4.33 -6.65 1.63
CA LYS A 344 3.77 -7.98 1.89
C LYS A 344 2.77 -8.00 3.06
N ALA A 345 2.41 -6.83 3.60
CA ALA A 345 1.39 -6.72 4.64
C ALA A 345 0.07 -7.34 4.19
N LYS A 346 -0.56 -8.14 5.03
CA LYS A 346 -1.81 -8.83 4.70
C LYS A 346 -2.98 -7.84 4.52
N TYR A 347 -2.99 -6.78 5.30
CA TYR A 347 -3.99 -5.71 5.26
C TYR A 347 -3.28 -4.36 5.41
N GLY A 348 -3.62 -3.42 4.53
CA GLY A 348 -3.02 -2.09 4.54
C GLY A 348 -1.55 -2.11 4.10
N VAL A 349 -0.71 -1.36 4.77
CA VAL A 349 0.73 -1.23 4.49
C VAL A 349 1.54 -1.25 5.78
N CYS A 350 2.81 -1.59 5.71
CA CYS A 350 3.70 -1.48 6.86
C CYS A 350 4.43 -0.12 6.88
N ARG A 351 4.88 0.28 8.06
CA ARG A 351 5.60 1.53 8.33
C ARG A 351 6.84 1.69 7.46
N LYS A 352 7.67 0.64 7.36
CA LYS A 352 8.92 0.68 6.59
C LYS A 352 8.70 0.77 5.07
N CYS A 353 7.66 0.14 4.53
CA CYS A 353 7.35 0.24 3.12
C CYS A 353 6.73 1.59 2.73
N TYR A 354 6.00 2.22 3.65
CA TYR A 354 5.46 3.56 3.44
C TYR A 354 6.55 4.64 3.58
N GLY A 355 7.33 4.59 4.67
CA GLY A 355 8.43 5.50 4.94
C GLY A 355 7.98 6.80 5.61
N ARG A 356 8.35 7.94 5.03
CA ARG A 356 8.19 9.29 5.62
C ARG A 356 6.73 9.77 5.62
N ASN A 357 6.27 10.25 6.76
CA ASN A 357 5.08 11.08 6.85
C ASN A 357 5.44 12.51 6.44
N LEU A 358 4.81 13.03 5.39
CA LEU A 358 5.14 14.35 4.82
C LEU A 358 4.78 15.51 5.75
N ALA A 359 3.84 15.33 6.68
CA ALA A 359 3.45 16.39 7.63
C ALA A 359 4.47 16.56 8.75
N THR A 360 5.01 15.45 9.28
CA THR A 360 5.93 15.45 10.42
C THR A 360 7.42 15.38 10.03
N GLY A 361 7.71 14.94 8.80
CA GLY A 361 9.07 14.68 8.31
C GLY A 361 9.75 13.44 8.91
N ARG A 362 9.03 12.68 9.75
CA ARG A 362 9.51 11.46 10.41
C ARG A 362 8.88 10.23 9.78
N ASN A 363 9.35 9.04 10.15
CA ASN A 363 8.66 7.79 9.79
C ASN A 363 7.19 7.86 10.23
N VAL A 364 6.31 7.35 9.38
CA VAL A 364 4.87 7.29 9.64
C VAL A 364 4.58 6.45 10.90
N ASP A 365 3.56 6.81 11.65
CA ASP A 365 3.12 6.04 12.81
C ASP A 365 2.13 4.94 12.43
N VAL A 366 2.11 3.88 13.24
CA VAL A 366 1.12 2.80 13.08
C VAL A 366 -0.26 3.35 13.43
N GLY A 367 -1.25 3.10 12.58
CA GLY A 367 -2.61 3.63 12.68
C GLY A 367 -2.91 4.79 11.74
N GLU A 368 -1.90 5.33 11.02
CA GLU A 368 -2.09 6.43 10.06
C GLU A 368 -2.91 5.97 8.85
N ALA A 369 -3.96 6.72 8.51
CA ALA A 369 -4.85 6.44 7.38
C ALA A 369 -4.28 6.98 6.05
N VAL A 370 -3.17 6.41 5.61
CA VAL A 370 -2.38 6.90 4.46
C VAL A 370 -3.14 6.84 3.14
N GLY A 371 -4.05 5.89 2.99
CA GLY A 371 -4.89 5.79 1.80
C GLY A 371 -5.87 6.95 1.66
N THR A 372 -6.53 7.34 2.74
CA THR A 372 -7.42 8.52 2.77
C THR A 372 -6.63 9.80 2.48
N ILE A 373 -5.46 9.98 3.10
CA ILE A 373 -4.57 11.14 2.86
C ILE A 373 -4.17 11.20 1.38
N SER A 374 -3.77 10.09 0.79
CA SER A 374 -3.41 10.02 -0.63
C SER A 374 -4.58 10.36 -1.55
N ALA A 375 -5.78 9.83 -1.27
CA ALA A 375 -6.98 10.11 -2.04
C ALA A 375 -7.37 11.61 -1.99
N GLN A 376 -7.28 12.22 -0.82
CA GLN A 376 -7.52 13.66 -0.65
C GLN A 376 -6.45 14.51 -1.34
N SER A 377 -5.18 14.11 -1.28
CA SER A 377 -4.07 14.80 -1.95
C SER A 377 -4.18 14.76 -3.48
N ILE A 378 -4.80 13.73 -4.05
CA ILE A 378 -5.11 13.64 -5.48
C ILE A 378 -6.36 14.46 -5.82
N GLY A 379 -7.37 14.44 -4.97
CA GLY A 379 -8.66 15.09 -5.21
C GLY A 379 -8.63 16.61 -5.06
N GLU A 380 -7.86 17.13 -4.11
CA GLU A 380 -7.76 18.57 -3.86
C GLU A 380 -7.27 19.36 -5.08
N PRO A 381 -6.13 19.02 -5.72
CA PRO A 381 -5.69 19.71 -6.93
C PRO A 381 -6.70 19.60 -8.08
N GLY A 382 -7.45 18.50 -8.20
CA GLY A 382 -8.51 18.33 -9.18
C GLY A 382 -9.56 19.44 -9.05
N THR A 383 -10.01 19.75 -7.86
CA THR A 383 -10.96 20.82 -7.59
C THR A 383 -10.38 22.21 -7.91
N GLN A 384 -9.13 22.47 -7.53
CA GLN A 384 -8.46 23.75 -7.83
C GLN A 384 -8.22 23.94 -9.33
N LEU A 385 -7.89 22.90 -10.07
CA LEU A 385 -7.69 22.94 -11.51
C LEU A 385 -9.00 23.20 -12.27
N THR A 386 -10.12 22.65 -11.82
CA THR A 386 -11.45 22.97 -12.37
C THR A 386 -11.79 24.45 -12.18
N MET A 387 -11.41 25.05 -11.05
CA MET A 387 -11.56 26.49 -10.81
C MET A 387 -10.60 27.33 -11.66
N ARG A 388 -9.37 26.87 -11.94
CA ARG A 388 -8.38 27.60 -12.76
C ARG A 388 -8.75 27.66 -14.25
N THR A 389 -9.47 26.70 -14.80
CA THR A 389 -9.94 26.73 -16.20
C THR A 389 -10.85 27.94 -16.49
N PHE A 390 -11.51 28.46 -15.47
CA PHE A 390 -12.29 29.73 -15.58
C PHE A 390 -11.41 30.93 -15.91
N HIS A 391 -10.17 30.99 -15.45
CA HIS A 391 -9.27 32.14 -15.65
C HIS A 391 -8.60 32.18 -17.03
N THR A 392 -8.65 31.11 -17.83
CA THR A 392 -8.08 31.07 -19.17
C THR A 392 -9.04 31.60 -20.25
N GLY A 393 -10.31 31.84 -19.91
CA GLY A 393 -11.26 32.60 -20.72
C GLY A 393 -11.51 32.05 -22.14
N GLY A 394 -11.49 30.74 -22.33
CA GLY A 394 -11.80 30.12 -23.64
C GLY A 394 -10.64 30.06 -24.63
N VAL A 395 -9.41 30.35 -24.22
CA VAL A 395 -8.21 30.14 -25.05
C VAL A 395 -7.94 28.63 -25.17
N ALA A 396 -7.78 28.12 -26.40
CA ALA A 396 -7.49 26.73 -26.68
C ALA A 396 -6.12 26.32 -26.09
N GLY A 397 -6.03 25.23 -25.37
CA GLY A 397 -4.77 24.65 -24.96
C GLY A 397 -4.55 24.45 -23.46
N ALA A 398 -5.51 23.97 -22.70
CA ALA A 398 -5.26 23.53 -21.34
C ALA A 398 -5.44 22.01 -21.24
N ASP A 399 -4.42 21.31 -20.79
CA ASP A 399 -4.50 19.92 -20.42
C ASP A 399 -5.44 19.77 -19.23
N ASP A 400 -6.46 18.94 -19.40
CA ASP A 400 -7.52 18.75 -18.43
C ASP A 400 -7.30 17.43 -17.69
N ILE A 401 -6.93 17.53 -16.41
CA ILE A 401 -6.73 16.35 -15.55
C ILE A 401 -8.02 15.52 -15.41
N THR A 402 -9.19 16.18 -15.53
CA THR A 402 -10.47 15.48 -15.41
C THR A 402 -10.77 14.59 -16.61
N GLN A 403 -10.10 14.75 -17.75
CA GLN A 403 -10.21 13.85 -18.90
C GLN A 403 -9.60 12.46 -18.63
N GLY A 404 -8.73 12.34 -17.65
CA GLY A 404 -8.20 11.07 -17.20
C GLY A 404 -9.16 10.21 -16.35
N LEU A 405 -10.23 10.82 -15.83
CA LEU A 405 -11.22 10.16 -14.95
C LEU A 405 -11.83 8.87 -15.51
N PRO A 406 -12.30 8.82 -16.77
CA PRO A 406 -12.83 7.59 -17.36
C PRO A 406 -11.77 6.49 -17.52
N ARG A 407 -10.48 6.86 -17.52
CA ARG A 407 -9.37 5.93 -17.66
C ARG A 407 -8.90 5.38 -16.31
N VAL A 408 -9.04 6.12 -15.24
CA VAL A 408 -8.75 5.69 -13.85
C VAL A 408 -9.91 4.88 -13.29
#